data_2ab552703f3083c5b74296b05e0c8867
#
_entry.id   2ab552703f3083c5b74296b05e0c8867
#
_cell.length_a   1.000
_cell.length_b   1.000
_cell.length_c   1.000
_cell.angle_alpha   90.00
_cell.angle_beta   90.00
_cell.angle_gamma   90.00
#
_symmetry.space_group_name_H-M   'P 1'
#
loop_
_entity.id
_entity.type
_entity.pdbx_description
1 polymer ?
#
loop_
_entity_poly.entity_id
_entity_poly.type
_entity_poly.pdbx_seq_one_letter_code
_entity_poly.pdbx_strand_id
1 'polypeptide(L)'
;MANTNLANAKTAKNDEFYTQYPDIQKEINAYLDFDPNVFRGKTVLLPCDDPEWSNFTKFFAQNFELLGLKKLISTSYAPESKKYKLPYQPTLFETQQPYFDNDKSKTHGKIFVLERDVTGDNRINIEDLQWQYLEGDGDFRSKEIRKLRDESDIIVTNPPFSLFREFVAWIMEASKKFLIIGNINAVSYKEIFPLIMANKIWTGNRFNERVNGKNMTFFVPDYYEMTGTELYIDDNGNKFISVAGTGWFTNLEHGRRHAPLKLMTMAENFKHSKHKEVRGRKEYIHYENYDAIEVPFADAIPRDYDGIMGVPISFISKYCPEQFEILGITDRGNQYGIKTKEYTSQDTPLYGDLNRRAAILVDGQLKSTYARILIRKKQTQ
;
A
#
# COMPACT_ATOMS: atom_id res chain seq x y z
N MET A 1 5.17 19.26 -6.19
CA MET A 1 6.28 19.16 -5.22
C MET A 1 6.42 17.67 -4.90
N ALA A 2 7.57 17.08 -5.20
CA ALA A 2 7.86 15.71 -4.81
C ALA A 2 7.75 15.62 -3.28
N ASN A 3 7.21 14.50 -2.80
CA ASN A 3 7.00 14.27 -1.38
C ASN A 3 8.36 14.21 -0.67
N THR A 4 8.90 15.39 -0.31
CA THR A 4 10.21 15.59 0.30
C THR A 4 10.37 14.77 1.58
N ASN A 5 9.26 14.51 2.29
CA ASN A 5 9.27 13.75 3.53
C ASN A 5 9.57 12.26 3.29
N LEU A 6 8.98 11.67 2.23
CA LEU A 6 9.29 10.28 1.86
C LEU A 6 10.72 10.14 1.32
N ALA A 7 11.22 11.17 0.62
CA ALA A 7 12.60 11.20 0.16
C ALA A 7 13.58 11.35 1.33
N ASN A 8 13.27 12.20 2.31
CA ASN A 8 14.07 12.40 3.52
C ASN A 8 14.01 11.17 4.45
N ALA A 9 12.83 10.58 4.66
CA ALA A 9 12.68 9.31 5.38
C ALA A 9 13.45 8.17 4.70
N LYS A 10 13.40 8.11 3.35
CA LYS A 10 14.16 7.16 2.56
C LYS A 10 15.68 7.37 2.67
N THR A 11 16.15 8.63 2.70
CA THR A 11 17.56 8.98 2.85
C THR A 11 18.04 8.74 4.27
N ALA A 12 17.22 9.03 5.26
CA ALA A 12 17.46 8.78 6.67
C ALA A 12 17.21 7.30 7.06
N LYS A 13 16.51 6.52 6.19
CA LYS A 13 16.05 5.14 6.44
C LYS A 13 15.23 4.98 7.73
N ASN A 14 14.50 6.02 8.06
CA ASN A 14 13.52 6.11 9.14
C ASN A 14 12.12 5.84 8.57
N ASP A 15 11.90 4.67 8.02
CA ASP A 15 10.63 4.29 7.38
C ASP A 15 9.85 3.21 8.18
N GLU A 16 10.16 3.07 9.47
CA GLU A 16 9.38 2.28 10.41
C GLU A 16 8.24 3.12 10.99
N PHE A 17 7.03 2.84 10.52
CA PHE A 17 5.81 3.49 10.95
C PHE A 17 4.86 2.49 11.59
N TYR A 18 4.43 2.74 12.81
CA TYR A 18 3.54 1.83 13.54
C TYR A 18 2.08 2.12 13.18
N THR A 19 1.46 1.16 12.48
CA THR A 19 0.07 1.25 12.06
C THR A 19 -0.88 1.25 13.25
N GLN A 20 -1.93 2.09 13.20
CA GLN A 20 -2.92 2.18 14.26
C GLN A 20 -3.85 0.97 14.26
N TYR A 21 -4.16 0.44 15.44
CA TYR A 21 -5.09 -0.68 15.61
C TYR A 21 -6.45 -0.49 14.92
N PRO A 22 -7.12 0.67 15.03
CA PRO A 22 -8.39 0.91 14.34
C PRO A 22 -8.30 0.87 12.81
N ASP A 23 -7.15 1.21 12.24
CA ASP A 23 -6.93 1.16 10.79
C ASP A 23 -6.80 -0.29 10.31
N ILE A 24 -6.11 -1.13 11.08
CA ILE A 24 -6.02 -2.58 10.83
C ILE A 24 -7.41 -3.20 10.92
N GLN A 25 -8.13 -2.94 12.00
CA GLN A 25 -9.47 -3.50 12.25
C GLN A 25 -10.45 -3.15 11.12
N LYS A 26 -10.49 -1.88 10.69
CA LYS A 26 -11.37 -1.44 9.62
C LYS A 26 -11.03 -2.08 8.27
N GLU A 27 -9.75 -2.27 7.99
CA GLU A 27 -9.32 -2.92 6.76
C GLU A 27 -9.71 -4.40 6.78
N ILE A 28 -9.35 -5.13 7.85
CA ILE A 28 -9.64 -6.56 7.99
C ILE A 28 -11.16 -6.83 7.95
N ASN A 29 -11.97 -6.01 8.62
CA ASN A 29 -13.42 -6.18 8.61
C ASN A 29 -14.00 -6.14 7.20
N ALA A 30 -13.47 -5.32 6.29
CA ALA A 30 -13.96 -5.27 4.92
C ALA A 30 -13.74 -6.58 4.13
N TYR A 31 -12.72 -7.35 4.48
CA TYR A 31 -12.51 -8.70 3.91
C TYR A 31 -13.44 -9.73 4.55
N LEU A 32 -13.66 -9.64 5.86
CA LEU A 32 -14.60 -10.51 6.59
C LEU A 32 -16.05 -10.26 6.16
N ASP A 33 -16.43 -9.01 5.87
CA ASP A 33 -17.75 -8.67 5.32
C ASP A 33 -17.99 -9.27 3.94
N PHE A 34 -16.93 -9.47 3.14
CA PHE A 34 -16.99 -10.07 1.82
C PHE A 34 -16.91 -11.60 1.87
N ASP A 35 -15.96 -12.13 2.63
CA ASP A 35 -15.78 -13.55 2.91
C ASP A 35 -15.46 -13.79 4.39
N PRO A 36 -16.43 -14.17 5.22
CA PRO A 36 -16.20 -14.44 6.64
C PRO A 36 -15.17 -15.53 6.94
N ASN A 37 -14.80 -16.34 5.94
CA ASN A 37 -13.85 -17.43 6.08
C ASN A 37 -12.47 -17.13 5.50
N VAL A 38 -12.20 -15.89 5.07
CA VAL A 38 -10.95 -15.51 4.40
C VAL A 38 -9.70 -15.90 5.19
N PHE A 39 -9.75 -15.86 6.52
CA PHE A 39 -8.66 -16.23 7.43
C PHE A 39 -8.82 -17.61 8.07
N ARG A 40 -10.00 -18.24 7.96
CA ARG A 40 -10.30 -19.52 8.65
C ARG A 40 -9.40 -20.64 8.20
N GLY A 41 -8.77 -21.31 9.17
CA GLY A 41 -7.84 -22.41 8.94
C GLY A 41 -6.52 -22.00 8.29
N LYS A 42 -6.21 -20.70 8.24
CA LYS A 42 -5.00 -20.16 7.61
C LYS A 42 -3.88 -19.93 8.59
N THR A 43 -2.66 -20.06 8.11
CA THR A 43 -1.45 -19.58 8.77
C THR A 43 -1.15 -18.15 8.30
N VAL A 44 -1.18 -17.20 9.24
CA VAL A 44 -0.88 -15.78 8.99
C VAL A 44 0.55 -15.48 9.45
N LEU A 45 1.34 -14.86 8.57
CA LEU A 45 2.71 -14.40 8.86
C LEU A 45 2.74 -12.86 8.88
N LEU A 46 3.33 -12.30 9.93
CA LEU A 46 3.59 -10.87 10.16
C LEU A 46 5.11 -10.64 10.21
N PRO A 47 5.80 -10.53 9.04
CA PRO A 47 7.27 -10.65 9.01
C PRO A 47 8.04 -9.37 9.35
N CYS A 48 7.34 -8.24 9.59
CA CYS A 48 7.95 -6.96 9.97
C CYS A 48 7.31 -6.40 11.25
N ASP A 49 6.74 -7.25 12.07
CA ASP A 49 5.88 -6.87 13.19
C ASP A 49 6.43 -7.41 14.51
N ASP A 50 6.98 -6.52 15.32
CA ASP A 50 7.52 -6.89 16.61
C ASP A 50 6.43 -7.53 17.49
N PRO A 51 6.68 -8.74 18.05
CA PRO A 51 5.72 -9.47 18.86
C PRO A 51 5.15 -8.69 20.04
N GLU A 52 5.93 -7.78 20.64
CA GLU A 52 5.52 -7.01 21.82
C GLU A 52 4.78 -5.72 21.46
N TRP A 53 5.17 -5.07 20.35
CA TRP A 53 4.78 -3.71 20.08
C TRP A 53 3.79 -3.56 18.93
N SER A 54 3.85 -4.47 17.93
CA SER A 54 3.04 -4.33 16.74
C SER A 54 1.55 -4.45 17.03
N ASN A 55 0.78 -3.48 16.52
CA ASN A 55 -0.67 -3.55 16.53
C ASN A 55 -1.22 -4.64 15.61
N PHE A 56 -0.45 -5.10 14.61
CA PHE A 56 -0.81 -6.27 13.81
C PHE A 56 -0.78 -7.54 14.66
N THR A 57 0.31 -7.76 15.40
CA THR A 57 0.42 -8.91 16.30
C THR A 57 -0.70 -8.89 17.33
N LYS A 58 -0.93 -7.75 17.97
CA LYS A 58 -2.01 -7.57 18.95
C LYS A 58 -3.38 -7.88 18.34
N PHE A 59 -3.68 -7.33 17.17
CA PHE A 59 -4.96 -7.53 16.50
C PHE A 59 -5.20 -9.01 16.16
N PHE A 60 -4.25 -9.67 15.48
CA PHE A 60 -4.42 -11.05 15.07
C PHE A 60 -4.42 -12.02 16.25
N ALA A 61 -3.63 -11.76 17.30
CA ALA A 61 -3.64 -12.57 18.51
C ALA A 61 -4.98 -12.46 19.27
N GLN A 62 -5.46 -11.23 19.52
CA GLN A 62 -6.74 -11.01 20.20
C GLN A 62 -7.96 -11.55 19.44
N ASN A 63 -7.88 -11.64 18.13
CA ASN A 63 -8.96 -12.15 17.28
C ASN A 63 -8.66 -13.55 16.72
N PHE A 64 -7.69 -14.28 17.28
CA PHE A 64 -7.24 -15.56 16.75
C PHE A 64 -8.39 -16.57 16.61
N GLU A 65 -9.17 -16.76 17.65
CA GLU A 65 -10.33 -17.66 17.67
C GLU A 65 -11.47 -17.17 16.78
N LEU A 66 -11.76 -15.85 16.83
CA LEU A 66 -12.82 -15.24 16.02
C LEU A 66 -12.53 -15.40 14.52
N LEU A 67 -11.29 -15.18 14.11
CA LEU A 67 -10.82 -15.37 12.74
C LEU A 67 -10.68 -16.84 12.36
N GLY A 68 -10.68 -17.74 13.35
CA GLY A 68 -10.48 -19.18 13.18
C GLY A 68 -9.12 -19.52 12.56
N LEU A 69 -8.06 -18.80 12.97
CA LEU A 69 -6.71 -19.03 12.46
C LEU A 69 -6.22 -20.43 12.82
N LYS A 70 -5.45 -21.05 11.92
CA LYS A 70 -4.68 -22.24 12.24
C LYS A 70 -3.42 -21.90 13.02
N LYS A 71 -2.74 -20.81 12.61
CA LYS A 71 -1.45 -20.40 13.18
C LYS A 71 -1.21 -18.92 12.91
N LEU A 72 -0.66 -18.25 13.88
CA LEU A 72 -0.15 -16.87 13.76
C LEU A 72 1.36 -16.88 14.01
N ILE A 73 2.12 -16.27 13.11
CA ILE A 73 3.57 -16.09 13.23
C ILE A 73 3.87 -14.60 13.11
N SER A 74 4.58 -14.05 14.08
CA SER A 74 5.05 -12.66 14.05
C SER A 74 6.57 -12.64 14.23
N THR A 75 7.27 -11.83 13.43
CA THR A 75 8.72 -11.71 13.53
C THR A 75 9.15 -10.24 13.49
N SER A 76 10.18 -9.91 14.27
CA SER A 76 10.82 -8.59 14.26
C SER A 76 12.18 -8.61 13.61
N TYR A 77 12.62 -7.42 13.20
CA TYR A 77 13.99 -7.19 12.73
C TYR A 77 14.86 -6.71 13.87
N ALA A 78 16.10 -7.23 13.97
CA ALA A 78 17.01 -6.92 15.06
C ALA A 78 17.33 -5.42 15.16
N PRO A 79 17.34 -4.82 16.37
CA PRO A 79 17.60 -3.40 16.55
C PRO A 79 18.92 -2.92 15.94
N GLU A 80 20.02 -3.66 16.10
CA GLU A 80 21.34 -3.28 15.57
C GLU A 80 21.46 -3.43 14.04
N SER A 81 20.64 -4.28 13.42
CA SER A 81 20.58 -4.42 11.96
C SER A 81 19.79 -3.29 11.32
N LYS A 82 19.01 -2.53 12.11
CA LYS A 82 18.38 -1.29 11.69
C LYS A 82 19.46 -0.26 11.41
N LYS A 83 19.35 0.46 10.31
CA LYS A 83 20.37 1.47 9.94
C LYS A 83 20.43 2.66 10.90
N TYR A 84 19.39 2.88 11.68
CA TYR A 84 19.33 3.87 12.76
C TYR A 84 19.70 3.18 14.07
N LYS A 85 20.95 3.34 14.46
CA LYS A 85 21.46 2.81 15.75
C LYS A 85 21.11 3.80 16.85
N LEU A 86 19.92 3.67 17.41
CA LEU A 86 19.66 4.25 18.72
C LEU A 86 20.11 3.28 19.80
N PRO A 87 20.51 3.79 20.96
CA PRO A 87 20.78 2.92 22.07
C PRO A 87 19.49 2.16 22.44
N TYR A 88 19.40 0.93 21.95
CA TYR A 88 18.31 0.05 22.30
C TYR A 88 18.43 -0.31 23.78
N GLN A 89 17.34 -0.09 24.50
CA GLN A 89 17.20 -0.55 25.89
C GLN A 89 16.04 -1.55 25.93
N PRO A 90 16.31 -2.79 26.39
CA PRO A 90 15.26 -3.78 26.59
C PRO A 90 14.17 -3.23 27.51
N THR A 91 12.91 -3.57 27.20
CA THR A 91 11.78 -3.23 28.07
C THR A 91 11.79 -4.06 29.36
N LEU A 92 11.05 -3.61 30.38
CA LEU A 92 10.86 -4.39 31.59
C LEU A 92 10.19 -5.74 31.27
N PHE A 93 9.22 -5.75 30.35
CA PHE A 93 8.54 -6.97 29.90
C PHE A 93 9.51 -7.92 29.20
N GLU A 94 10.38 -7.41 28.32
CA GLU A 94 11.40 -8.18 27.65
C GLU A 94 12.41 -8.81 28.63
N THR A 95 12.87 -8.04 29.62
CA THR A 95 13.83 -8.52 30.61
C THR A 95 13.27 -9.58 31.57
N GLN A 96 11.94 -9.67 31.68
CA GLN A 96 11.24 -10.68 32.49
C GLN A 96 10.96 -11.99 31.73
N GLN A 97 11.19 -12.01 30.41
CA GLN A 97 10.97 -13.23 29.64
C GLN A 97 11.99 -14.31 30.00
N PRO A 98 11.58 -15.60 30.07
CA PRO A 98 12.46 -16.70 30.45
C PRO A 98 13.68 -16.88 29.55
N TYR A 99 13.57 -16.43 28.30
CA TYR A 99 14.59 -16.57 27.27
C TYR A 99 15.37 -15.29 27.01
N PHE A 100 15.22 -14.26 27.86
CA PHE A 100 15.90 -12.98 27.66
C PHE A 100 17.42 -13.17 27.65
N ASP A 101 18.06 -12.63 26.62
CA ASP A 101 19.50 -12.60 26.43
C ASP A 101 19.88 -11.19 25.96
N ASN A 102 20.68 -10.47 26.77
CA ASN A 102 21.00 -9.07 26.53
C ASN A 102 21.78 -8.84 25.21
N ASP A 103 22.56 -9.81 24.75
CA ASP A 103 23.33 -9.70 23.52
C ASP A 103 22.45 -10.02 22.30
N LYS A 104 21.61 -11.05 22.41
CA LYS A 104 20.67 -11.42 21.37
C LYS A 104 19.58 -10.37 21.19
N SER A 105 19.15 -9.69 22.25
CA SER A 105 18.12 -8.64 22.17
C SER A 105 18.46 -7.53 21.18
N LYS A 106 19.75 -7.33 20.88
CA LYS A 106 20.26 -6.31 19.97
C LYS A 106 20.52 -6.84 18.56
N THR A 107 20.97 -8.08 18.46
CA THR A 107 21.55 -8.66 17.22
C THR A 107 20.63 -9.65 16.52
N HIS A 108 19.61 -10.17 17.20
CA HIS A 108 18.69 -11.17 16.68
C HIS A 108 17.26 -10.60 16.57
N GLY A 109 16.55 -11.04 15.55
CA GLY A 109 15.10 -10.83 15.48
C GLY A 109 14.36 -11.67 16.52
N LYS A 110 13.13 -11.33 16.81
CA LYS A 110 12.23 -12.12 17.67
C LYS A 110 11.22 -12.86 16.80
N ILE A 111 10.79 -14.02 17.26
CA ILE A 111 9.68 -14.77 16.68
C ILE A 111 8.66 -15.11 17.76
N PHE A 112 7.41 -14.91 17.44
CA PHE A 112 6.26 -15.36 18.21
C PHE A 112 5.41 -16.29 17.35
N VAL A 113 4.97 -17.40 17.94
CA VAL A 113 4.11 -18.38 17.27
C VAL A 113 2.93 -18.70 18.18
N LEU A 114 1.72 -18.52 17.66
CA LEU A 114 0.48 -18.88 18.34
C LEU A 114 -0.26 -19.94 17.51
N GLU A 115 -0.57 -21.06 18.11
CA GLU A 115 -1.38 -22.14 17.51
C GLU A 115 -2.62 -22.48 18.37
N ARG A 116 -2.59 -22.08 19.64
CA ARG A 116 -3.67 -22.31 20.62
C ARG A 116 -3.47 -21.44 21.86
N ASP A 117 -4.52 -21.32 22.66
CA ASP A 117 -4.41 -20.80 24.02
C ASP A 117 -3.42 -21.66 24.82
N VAL A 118 -2.32 -21.05 25.27
CA VAL A 118 -1.24 -21.72 26.02
C VAL A 118 -1.52 -21.68 27.53
N THR A 119 -2.16 -20.62 28.01
CA THR A 119 -2.51 -20.46 29.43
C THR A 119 -3.72 -21.27 29.84
N GLY A 120 -4.61 -21.63 28.91
CA GLY A 120 -5.79 -22.46 29.14
C GLY A 120 -6.94 -21.71 29.81
N ASP A 121 -6.93 -20.38 29.78
CA ASP A 121 -7.98 -19.54 30.34
C ASP A 121 -9.12 -19.21 29.34
N ASN A 122 -9.09 -19.80 28.15
CA ASN A 122 -9.96 -19.57 27.00
C ASN A 122 -9.91 -18.12 26.47
N ARG A 123 -8.80 -17.43 26.70
CA ARG A 123 -8.51 -16.11 26.14
C ARG A 123 -7.08 -16.07 25.66
N ILE A 124 -6.86 -15.42 24.56
CA ILE A 124 -5.50 -15.13 24.07
C ILE A 124 -5.17 -13.71 24.51
N ASN A 125 -4.18 -13.60 25.38
CA ASN A 125 -3.70 -12.35 25.95
C ASN A 125 -2.16 -12.27 25.84
N ILE A 126 -1.56 -11.25 26.45
CA ILE A 126 -0.10 -11.03 26.38
C ILE A 126 0.69 -12.18 27.00
N GLU A 127 0.12 -12.90 27.95
CA GLU A 127 0.79 -14.01 28.65
C GLU A 127 0.94 -15.24 27.77
N ASP A 128 0.08 -15.37 26.74
CA ASP A 128 0.20 -16.41 25.69
C ASP A 128 1.26 -16.07 24.65
N LEU A 129 1.71 -14.81 24.61
CA LEU A 129 2.69 -14.31 23.65
C LEU A 129 4.12 -14.61 24.09
N GLN A 130 4.48 -15.90 24.16
CA GLN A 130 5.86 -16.32 24.41
C GLN A 130 6.67 -16.20 23.12
N TRP A 131 7.61 -15.26 23.09
CA TRP A 131 8.50 -15.09 21.95
C TRP A 131 9.88 -15.71 22.21
N GLN A 132 10.60 -16.00 21.15
CA GLN A 132 11.96 -16.51 21.16
C GLN A 132 12.82 -15.67 20.21
N TYR A 133 14.14 -15.77 20.34
CA TYR A 133 15.04 -15.20 19.34
C TYR A 133 15.10 -16.09 18.09
N LEU A 134 15.10 -15.45 16.93
CA LEU A 134 15.46 -16.07 15.66
C LEU A 134 16.95 -16.47 15.67
N GLU A 135 17.35 -17.33 14.75
CA GLU A 135 18.78 -17.64 14.55
C GLU A 135 19.54 -16.45 13.96
N GLY A 136 18.86 -15.62 13.17
CA GLY A 136 19.37 -14.43 12.51
C GLY A 136 18.71 -13.13 12.95
N ASP A 137 18.95 -12.08 12.18
CA ASP A 137 18.47 -10.73 12.46
C ASP A 137 17.01 -10.49 12.11
N GLY A 138 16.31 -11.47 11.52
CA GLY A 138 14.91 -11.35 11.12
C GLY A 138 14.69 -10.65 9.77
N ASP A 139 15.74 -10.47 8.96
CA ASP A 139 15.55 -9.95 7.59
C ASP A 139 14.64 -10.88 6.79
N PHE A 140 13.60 -10.32 6.15
CA PHE A 140 12.63 -11.09 5.36
C PHE A 140 13.28 -11.87 4.21
N ARG A 141 14.48 -11.47 3.77
CA ARG A 141 15.27 -12.15 2.73
C ARG A 141 16.07 -13.34 3.24
N SER A 142 16.20 -13.50 4.54
CA SER A 142 16.94 -14.61 5.15
C SER A 142 16.29 -15.97 4.83
N LYS A 143 17.07 -17.05 4.91
CA LYS A 143 16.55 -18.41 4.70
C LYS A 143 15.49 -18.78 5.74
N GLU A 144 15.68 -18.33 6.98
CA GLU A 144 14.78 -18.58 8.09
C GLU A 144 13.41 -17.97 7.83
N ILE A 145 13.35 -16.67 7.50
CA ILE A 145 12.06 -15.99 7.24
C ILE A 145 11.42 -16.46 5.92
N ARG A 146 12.23 -16.83 4.91
CA ARG A 146 11.70 -17.46 3.69
C ARG A 146 11.01 -18.79 4.00
N LYS A 147 11.52 -19.60 4.91
CA LYS A 147 10.88 -20.84 5.34
C LYS A 147 9.53 -20.55 6.00
N LEU A 148 9.45 -19.56 6.90
CA LEU A 148 8.20 -19.14 7.52
C LEU A 148 7.20 -18.61 6.48
N ARG A 149 7.68 -17.83 5.49
CA ARG A 149 6.87 -17.41 4.33
C ARG A 149 6.26 -18.62 3.60
N ASP A 150 7.10 -19.59 3.28
CA ASP A 150 6.69 -20.76 2.49
C ASP A 150 5.68 -21.62 3.22
N GLU A 151 5.75 -21.67 4.56
CA GLU A 151 4.79 -22.36 5.44
C GLU A 151 3.48 -21.57 5.64
N SER A 152 3.47 -20.25 5.40
CA SER A 152 2.29 -19.39 5.60
C SER A 152 1.32 -19.43 4.42
N ASP A 153 0.06 -19.06 4.67
CA ASP A 153 -0.97 -18.86 3.65
C ASP A 153 -1.12 -17.40 3.28
N ILE A 154 -1.08 -16.52 4.28
CA ILE A 154 -1.35 -15.09 4.15
C ILE A 154 -0.27 -14.29 4.86
N ILE A 155 0.26 -13.27 4.19
CA ILE A 155 1.23 -12.33 4.74
C ILE A 155 0.53 -11.00 4.99
N VAL A 156 0.56 -10.52 6.24
CA VAL A 156 -0.03 -9.22 6.61
C VAL A 156 1.02 -8.40 7.34
N THR A 157 1.31 -7.18 6.90
CA THR A 157 2.34 -6.34 7.55
C THR A 157 2.38 -4.91 7.00
N ASN A 158 3.10 -4.05 7.69
CA ASN A 158 3.58 -2.77 7.17
C ASN A 158 5.08 -2.88 6.85
N PRO A 159 5.45 -3.24 5.60
CA PRO A 159 6.86 -3.39 5.26
C PRO A 159 7.56 -2.03 5.17
N PRO A 160 8.89 -1.97 5.33
CA PRO A 160 9.66 -0.76 5.08
C PRO A 160 9.39 -0.22 3.66
N PHE A 161 8.94 1.03 3.54
CA PHE A 161 8.56 1.62 2.24
C PHE A 161 9.71 1.65 1.24
N SER A 162 10.94 1.78 1.70
CA SER A 162 12.15 1.72 0.87
C SER A 162 12.36 0.36 0.20
N LEU A 163 11.88 -0.72 0.81
CA LEU A 163 12.01 -2.11 0.36
C LEU A 163 10.72 -2.65 -0.28
N PHE A 164 9.68 -1.83 -0.46
CA PHE A 164 8.36 -2.26 -0.90
C PHE A 164 8.40 -3.12 -2.18
N ARG A 165 9.22 -2.74 -3.17
CA ARG A 165 9.34 -3.49 -4.44
C ARG A 165 9.93 -4.88 -4.24
N GLU A 166 10.99 -4.97 -3.44
CA GLU A 166 11.64 -6.25 -3.10
C GLU A 166 10.69 -7.13 -2.29
N PHE A 167 9.95 -6.50 -1.37
CA PHE A 167 8.99 -7.20 -0.52
C PHE A 167 7.83 -7.79 -1.32
N VAL A 168 7.25 -7.03 -2.26
CA VAL A 168 6.21 -7.55 -3.16
C VAL A 168 6.76 -8.69 -4.03
N ALA A 169 7.97 -8.54 -4.59
CA ALA A 169 8.60 -9.59 -5.37
C ALA A 169 8.80 -10.88 -4.54
N TRP A 170 9.25 -10.75 -3.29
CA TRP A 170 9.42 -11.84 -2.33
C TRP A 170 8.10 -12.57 -2.01
N ILE A 171 6.98 -11.86 -1.89
CA ILE A 171 5.65 -12.47 -1.72
C ILE A 171 5.22 -13.20 -2.98
N MET A 172 5.36 -12.55 -4.14
CA MET A 172 4.89 -13.08 -5.42
C MET A 172 5.68 -14.31 -5.88
N GLU A 173 6.99 -14.37 -5.55
CA GLU A 173 7.84 -15.55 -5.78
C GLU A 173 7.23 -16.81 -5.16
N ALA A 174 6.66 -16.70 -3.96
CA ALA A 174 6.04 -17.80 -3.24
C ALA A 174 4.53 -17.92 -3.50
N SER A 175 3.96 -17.10 -4.39
CA SER A 175 2.53 -17.11 -4.73
C SER A 175 1.61 -16.97 -3.51
N LYS A 176 2.02 -16.22 -2.48
CA LYS A 176 1.26 -16.07 -1.26
C LYS A 176 0.14 -15.05 -1.38
N LYS A 177 -0.93 -15.24 -0.59
CA LYS A 177 -1.91 -14.19 -0.34
C LYS A 177 -1.30 -13.15 0.58
N PHE A 178 -1.75 -11.89 0.43
CA PHE A 178 -1.18 -10.82 1.26
C PHE A 178 -2.10 -9.62 1.44
N LEU A 179 -1.82 -8.85 2.48
CA LEU A 179 -2.39 -7.56 2.78
C LEU A 179 -1.30 -6.68 3.40
N ILE A 180 -0.77 -5.72 2.65
CA ILE A 180 0.38 -4.91 3.07
C ILE A 180 0.15 -3.41 2.85
N ILE A 181 0.81 -2.59 3.65
CA ILE A 181 0.76 -1.13 3.51
C ILE A 181 1.83 -0.66 2.53
N GLY A 182 1.47 0.29 1.67
CA GLY A 182 2.37 0.91 0.71
C GLY A 182 1.94 2.32 0.34
N ASN A 183 2.74 2.98 -0.50
CA ASN A 183 2.43 4.31 -1.00
C ASN A 183 1.84 4.23 -2.42
N ILE A 184 0.88 5.11 -2.74
CA ILE A 184 0.21 5.18 -4.06
C ILE A 184 1.21 5.30 -5.23
N ASN A 185 2.37 5.92 -5.00
CA ASN A 185 3.40 6.02 -6.03
C ASN A 185 3.91 4.65 -6.50
N ALA A 186 3.76 3.61 -5.66
CA ALA A 186 4.12 2.25 -6.03
C ALA A 186 3.30 1.71 -7.22
N VAL A 187 2.09 2.22 -7.42
CA VAL A 187 1.26 1.89 -8.59
C VAL A 187 2.01 2.10 -9.91
N SER A 188 2.87 3.13 -9.98
CA SER A 188 3.64 3.45 -11.20
C SER A 188 5.00 2.74 -11.31
N TYR A 189 5.36 1.91 -10.34
CA TYR A 189 6.64 1.19 -10.39
C TYR A 189 6.60 0.10 -11.47
N LYS A 190 7.71 -0.05 -12.19
CA LYS A 190 7.82 -1.03 -13.29
C LYS A 190 7.64 -2.49 -12.84
N GLU A 191 7.92 -2.78 -11.56
CA GLU A 191 7.75 -4.08 -10.94
C GLU A 191 6.31 -4.32 -10.47
N ILE A 192 5.55 -3.26 -10.16
CA ILE A 192 4.22 -3.32 -9.54
C ILE A 192 3.10 -3.18 -10.58
N PHE A 193 3.21 -2.20 -11.48
CA PHE A 193 2.14 -1.91 -12.43
C PHE A 193 1.75 -3.11 -13.31
N PRO A 194 2.68 -3.93 -13.84
CA PRO A 194 2.31 -5.14 -14.59
C PRO A 194 1.49 -6.15 -13.78
N LEU A 195 1.73 -6.24 -12.46
CA LEU A 195 0.95 -7.10 -11.59
C LEU A 195 -0.48 -6.57 -11.40
N ILE A 196 -0.63 -5.24 -11.29
CA ILE A 196 -1.95 -4.59 -11.23
C ILE A 196 -2.72 -4.81 -12.54
N MET A 197 -2.08 -4.57 -13.68
CA MET A 197 -2.67 -4.75 -15.00
C MET A 197 -3.10 -6.21 -15.25
N ALA A 198 -2.31 -7.16 -14.75
CA ALA A 198 -2.60 -8.59 -14.82
C ALA A 198 -3.62 -9.09 -13.75
N ASN A 199 -4.24 -8.19 -12.98
CA ASN A 199 -5.11 -8.53 -11.86
C ASN A 199 -4.49 -9.52 -10.85
N LYS A 200 -3.18 -9.43 -10.60
CA LYS A 200 -2.48 -10.24 -9.61
C LYS A 200 -2.36 -9.55 -8.27
N ILE A 201 -2.41 -8.21 -8.26
CA ILE A 201 -2.48 -7.36 -7.06
C ILE A 201 -3.41 -6.18 -7.32
N TRP A 202 -3.98 -5.65 -6.27
CA TRP A 202 -4.85 -4.47 -6.28
C TRP A 202 -4.76 -3.70 -4.97
N THR A 203 -5.50 -2.61 -4.86
CA THR A 203 -5.57 -1.83 -3.62
C THR A 203 -6.58 -2.42 -2.67
N GLY A 204 -6.29 -2.34 -1.37
CA GLY A 204 -7.21 -2.73 -0.33
C GLY A 204 -8.43 -1.82 -0.23
N ASN A 205 -9.28 -2.10 0.74
CA ASN A 205 -10.55 -1.38 0.94
C ASN A 205 -10.31 0.10 1.29
N ARG A 206 -9.28 0.40 2.09
CA ARG A 206 -8.89 1.77 2.44
C ARG A 206 -7.57 2.13 1.76
N PHE A 207 -7.67 2.80 0.64
CA PHE A 207 -6.51 3.25 -0.11
C PHE A 207 -6.63 4.74 -0.44
N ASN A 208 -5.64 5.53 0.01
CA ASN A 208 -5.57 6.99 -0.20
C ASN A 208 -6.85 7.72 0.25
N GLU A 209 -7.51 7.23 1.29
CA GLU A 209 -8.71 7.85 1.87
C GLU A 209 -8.34 8.77 3.01
N ARG A 210 -9.04 9.90 3.05
CA ARG A 210 -9.02 10.81 4.20
C ARG A 210 -10.20 10.52 5.11
N VAL A 211 -9.91 10.15 6.35
CA VAL A 211 -10.93 10.01 7.40
C VAL A 211 -10.88 11.26 8.27
N ASN A 212 -12.01 11.98 8.39
CA ASN A 212 -12.06 13.27 9.09
C ASN A 212 -11.03 14.29 8.58
N GLY A 213 -10.79 14.29 7.26
CA GLY A 213 -9.80 15.19 6.64
C GLY A 213 -8.34 14.76 6.77
N LYS A 214 -8.04 13.68 7.49
CA LYS A 214 -6.68 13.17 7.71
C LYS A 214 -6.43 11.92 6.88
N ASN A 215 -5.22 11.80 6.34
CA ASN A 215 -4.70 10.56 5.75
C ASN A 215 -4.46 9.52 6.85
N MET A 216 -4.07 8.30 6.48
CA MET A 216 -3.64 7.29 7.45
C MET A 216 -2.51 7.84 8.31
N THR A 217 -2.63 7.67 9.62
CA THR A 217 -1.65 8.15 10.59
C THR A 217 -0.89 6.99 11.22
N PHE A 218 0.37 7.23 11.50
CA PHE A 218 1.26 6.23 12.09
C PHE A 218 1.87 6.79 13.36
N PHE A 219 1.96 5.96 14.38
CA PHE A 219 2.75 6.29 15.56
C PHE A 219 4.24 6.28 15.19
N VAL A 220 4.97 7.25 15.72
CA VAL A 220 6.42 7.34 15.57
C VAL A 220 7.07 7.50 16.94
N PRO A 221 8.24 6.90 17.17
CA PRO A 221 8.97 7.03 18.42
C PRO A 221 9.38 8.48 18.70
N ASP A 222 9.67 8.79 19.98
CA ASP A 222 10.05 10.15 20.42
C ASP A 222 11.29 10.72 19.74
N TYR A 223 12.21 9.87 19.37
CA TYR A 223 13.43 10.24 18.67
C TYR A 223 13.25 10.55 17.18
N TYR A 224 12.05 10.36 16.64
CA TYR A 224 11.79 10.62 15.24
C TYR A 224 11.89 12.13 14.99
N GLU A 225 12.97 12.56 14.33
CA GLU A 225 13.14 13.93 13.90
C GLU A 225 12.30 14.21 12.67
N MET A 226 11.27 15.01 12.86
CA MET A 226 10.35 15.35 11.78
C MET A 226 10.71 16.66 11.11
N THR A 227 11.00 16.55 9.83
CA THR A 227 11.00 17.68 8.93
C THR A 227 9.81 17.56 8.00
N GLY A 228 8.70 18.25 8.27
CA GLY A 228 7.53 18.29 7.37
C GLY A 228 6.16 18.17 8.04
N THR A 229 5.17 18.39 7.31
CA THR A 229 3.93 19.12 7.47
C THR A 229 2.80 18.49 8.27
N GLU A 230 2.85 17.27 8.78
CA GLU A 230 1.69 16.66 9.44
C GLU A 230 2.08 15.84 10.68
N LEU A 231 2.78 16.48 11.62
CA LEU A 231 2.95 15.95 12.98
C LEU A 231 1.69 16.23 13.79
N TYR A 232 1.23 15.21 14.45
CA TYR A 232 0.15 15.27 15.41
C TYR A 232 0.66 14.69 16.74
N ILE A 233 0.37 15.37 17.86
CA ILE A 233 0.66 14.88 19.21
C ILE A 233 -0.69 14.71 19.90
N ASP A 234 -0.96 13.54 20.49
CA ASP A 234 -2.17 13.29 21.26
C ASP A 234 -2.07 13.84 22.70
N ASP A 235 -3.16 13.74 23.44
CA ASP A 235 -3.23 14.25 24.83
C ASP A 235 -2.29 13.50 25.79
N ASN A 236 -1.77 12.34 25.41
CA ASN A 236 -0.80 11.54 26.16
C ASN A 236 0.66 11.85 25.76
N GLY A 237 0.87 12.76 24.83
CA GLY A 237 2.19 13.13 24.32
C GLY A 237 2.73 12.21 23.23
N ASN A 238 1.94 11.24 22.75
CA ASN A 238 2.37 10.35 21.66
C ASN A 238 2.42 11.10 20.34
N LYS A 239 3.47 10.83 19.56
CA LYS A 239 3.71 11.46 18.26
C LYS A 239 3.18 10.60 17.12
N PHE A 240 2.46 11.23 16.21
CA PHE A 240 1.95 10.60 15.00
C PHE A 240 2.32 11.39 13.78
N ILE A 241 2.55 10.70 12.67
CA ILE A 241 2.69 11.31 11.36
C ILE A 241 1.57 10.87 10.44
N SER A 242 1.15 11.79 9.57
CA SER A 242 0.24 11.48 8.48
C SER A 242 1.05 11.39 7.19
N VAL A 243 0.97 10.25 6.50
CA VAL A 243 1.70 10.02 5.25
C VAL A 243 0.71 10.02 4.09
N ALA A 244 0.77 11.09 3.29
CA ALA A 244 -0.10 11.22 2.14
C ALA A 244 0.14 10.10 1.10
N GLY A 245 -0.96 9.61 0.52
CA GLY A 245 -0.90 8.57 -0.50
C GLY A 245 -0.60 7.18 0.06
N THR A 246 -0.71 6.96 1.36
CA THR A 246 -0.57 5.63 1.96
C THR A 246 -1.89 4.87 1.92
N GLY A 247 -1.80 3.57 1.76
CA GLY A 247 -2.95 2.66 1.75
C GLY A 247 -2.53 1.21 1.62
N TRP A 248 -3.52 0.34 1.51
CA TRP A 248 -3.31 -1.09 1.47
C TRP A 248 -3.16 -1.62 0.04
N PHE A 249 -2.26 -2.57 -0.13
CA PHE A 249 -2.11 -3.40 -1.33
C PHE A 249 -2.38 -4.85 -0.96
N THR A 250 -3.04 -5.59 -1.87
CA THR A 250 -3.50 -6.94 -1.57
C THR A 250 -3.71 -7.77 -2.82
N ASN A 251 -3.88 -9.07 -2.65
CA ASN A 251 -4.45 -10.01 -3.60
C ASN A 251 -5.58 -10.85 -2.94
N LEU A 252 -6.14 -10.34 -1.84
CA LEU A 252 -7.36 -10.86 -1.21
C LEU A 252 -8.57 -10.09 -1.76
N GLU A 253 -9.64 -10.79 -2.11
CA GLU A 253 -10.86 -10.15 -2.63
C GLU A 253 -11.62 -9.41 -1.53
N HIS A 254 -12.26 -8.30 -1.90
CA HIS A 254 -13.11 -7.50 -1.04
C HIS A 254 -14.19 -6.75 -1.84
N GLY A 255 -15.31 -6.42 -1.19
CA GLY A 255 -16.50 -5.90 -1.88
C GLY A 255 -16.29 -4.61 -2.66
N ARG A 256 -15.42 -3.72 -2.20
CA ARG A 256 -15.13 -2.45 -2.89
C ARG A 256 -14.52 -2.65 -4.29
N ARG A 257 -13.72 -3.70 -4.48
CA ARG A 257 -13.13 -4.03 -5.79
C ARG A 257 -14.20 -4.32 -6.84
N HIS A 258 -15.34 -4.87 -6.43
CA HIS A 258 -16.46 -5.26 -7.28
C HIS A 258 -17.58 -4.21 -7.32
N ALA A 259 -17.37 -3.03 -6.70
CA ALA A 259 -18.34 -1.96 -6.70
C ALA A 259 -18.20 -1.08 -7.96
N PRO A 260 -19.13 -1.12 -8.92
CA PRO A 260 -19.02 -0.34 -10.13
C PRO A 260 -19.15 1.15 -9.83
N LEU A 261 -18.36 1.97 -10.54
CA LEU A 261 -18.48 3.42 -10.50
C LEU A 261 -19.79 3.88 -11.15
N LYS A 262 -20.48 4.77 -10.46
CA LYS A 262 -21.61 5.51 -11.06
C LYS A 262 -21.04 6.59 -11.98
N LEU A 263 -21.29 6.47 -13.27
CA LEU A 263 -20.76 7.35 -14.29
C LEU A 263 -21.85 8.24 -14.87
N MET A 264 -21.51 9.48 -15.13
CA MET A 264 -22.29 10.43 -15.92
C MET A 264 -21.93 10.33 -17.41
N THR A 265 -22.81 10.76 -18.29
CA THR A 265 -22.47 10.98 -19.70
C THR A 265 -21.48 12.13 -19.85
N MET A 266 -20.82 12.24 -20.99
CA MET A 266 -19.93 13.36 -21.31
C MET A 266 -20.66 14.71 -21.15
N ALA A 267 -21.86 14.81 -21.69
CA ALA A 267 -22.68 16.03 -21.58
C ALA A 267 -23.06 16.36 -20.12
N GLU A 268 -23.42 15.35 -19.31
CA GLU A 268 -23.69 15.53 -17.87
C GLU A 268 -22.45 15.97 -17.11
N ASN A 269 -21.27 15.41 -17.42
CA ASN A 269 -19.99 15.82 -16.83
C ASN A 269 -19.71 17.31 -17.11
N PHE A 270 -19.88 17.76 -18.37
CA PHE A 270 -19.65 19.17 -18.71
C PHE A 270 -20.67 20.11 -18.07
N LYS A 271 -21.88 19.66 -17.80
CA LYS A 271 -22.92 20.47 -17.17
C LYS A 271 -22.82 20.47 -15.64
N HIS A 272 -22.54 19.32 -15.01
CA HIS A 272 -22.75 19.10 -13.59
C HIS A 272 -21.49 18.76 -12.79
N SER A 273 -20.31 18.59 -13.43
CA SER A 273 -19.09 18.28 -12.69
C SER A 273 -18.80 19.35 -11.64
N LYS A 274 -18.38 18.90 -10.46
CA LYS A 274 -17.87 19.79 -9.41
C LYS A 274 -16.48 20.37 -9.73
N HIS A 275 -15.79 19.78 -10.71
CA HIS A 275 -14.44 20.16 -11.12
C HIS A 275 -14.47 21.23 -12.21
N LYS A 276 -13.82 22.35 -11.96
CA LYS A 276 -13.75 23.47 -12.91
C LYS A 276 -13.03 23.10 -14.21
N GLU A 277 -12.11 22.16 -14.15
CA GLU A 277 -11.33 21.64 -15.26
C GLU A 277 -12.19 20.81 -16.24
N VAL A 278 -13.39 20.39 -15.85
CA VAL A 278 -14.32 19.61 -16.65
C VAL A 278 -15.57 20.43 -16.97
N ARG A 279 -16.13 21.09 -15.96
CA ARG A 279 -17.38 21.84 -16.10
C ARG A 279 -17.25 22.99 -17.09
N GLY A 280 -18.22 23.11 -18.01
CA GLY A 280 -18.27 24.17 -19.03
C GLY A 280 -17.44 23.88 -20.28
N ARG A 281 -16.75 22.74 -20.34
CA ARG A 281 -16.07 22.31 -21.57
C ARG A 281 -17.07 21.81 -22.61
N LYS A 282 -16.61 21.75 -23.87
CA LYS A 282 -17.37 21.16 -25.00
C LYS A 282 -16.91 19.73 -25.28
N GLU A 283 -15.65 19.41 -24.95
CA GLU A 283 -15.02 18.12 -25.20
C GLU A 283 -13.91 17.85 -24.18
N TYR A 284 -13.51 16.58 -24.02
CA TYR A 284 -12.29 16.19 -23.31
C TYR A 284 -11.09 16.45 -24.22
N ILE A 285 -9.95 16.83 -23.62
CA ILE A 285 -8.71 17.04 -24.35
C ILE A 285 -8.18 15.69 -24.83
N HIS A 286 -7.80 15.57 -26.11
CA HIS A 286 -7.05 14.45 -26.64
C HIS A 286 -5.55 14.62 -26.33
N TYR A 287 -4.89 13.51 -26.07
CA TYR A 287 -3.43 13.53 -25.99
C TYR A 287 -2.81 13.65 -27.37
N GLU A 288 -1.69 14.38 -27.45
CA GLU A 288 -0.92 14.55 -28.67
C GLU A 288 -0.04 13.32 -28.99
N ASN A 289 0.26 12.50 -27.97
CA ASN A 289 1.18 11.36 -28.09
C ASN A 289 0.57 10.03 -27.62
N TYR A 290 -0.74 9.98 -27.41
CA TYR A 290 -1.51 8.75 -27.14
C TYR A 290 -2.87 8.87 -27.82
N ASP A 291 -3.38 7.77 -28.34
CA ASP A 291 -4.76 7.72 -28.84
C ASP A 291 -5.76 7.56 -27.68
N ALA A 292 -5.89 8.62 -26.88
CA ALA A 292 -6.73 8.63 -25.69
C ALA A 292 -7.12 10.06 -25.28
N ILE A 293 -8.21 10.17 -24.50
CA ILE A 293 -8.64 11.45 -23.91
C ILE A 293 -8.10 11.61 -22.48
N GLU A 294 -7.83 12.86 -22.08
CA GLU A 294 -7.49 13.23 -20.71
C GLU A 294 -8.75 13.32 -19.86
N VAL A 295 -8.88 12.46 -18.86
CA VAL A 295 -9.94 12.51 -17.85
C VAL A 295 -9.30 12.85 -16.52
N PRO A 296 -9.30 14.13 -16.09
CA PRO A 296 -8.49 14.59 -14.98
C PRO A 296 -8.96 14.11 -13.61
N PHE A 297 -10.18 13.56 -13.50
CA PHE A 297 -10.75 13.08 -12.24
C PHE A 297 -11.52 11.77 -12.48
N ALA A 298 -11.38 10.80 -11.57
CA ALA A 298 -12.05 9.50 -11.69
C ALA A 298 -13.58 9.57 -11.67
N ASP A 299 -14.16 10.59 -11.04
CA ASP A 299 -15.61 10.83 -11.02
C ASP A 299 -16.12 11.61 -12.24
N ALA A 300 -15.23 11.95 -13.17
CA ALA A 300 -15.56 12.54 -14.45
C ALA A 300 -15.35 11.58 -15.64
N ILE A 301 -15.20 10.30 -15.39
CA ILE A 301 -15.13 9.28 -16.45
C ILE A 301 -16.49 9.23 -17.17
N PRO A 302 -16.54 9.47 -18.50
CA PRO A 302 -17.79 9.48 -19.25
C PRO A 302 -18.34 8.07 -19.48
N ARG A 303 -19.65 7.90 -19.25
CA ARG A 303 -20.37 6.64 -19.47
C ARG A 303 -20.50 6.28 -20.95
N ASP A 304 -20.59 7.28 -21.79
CA ASP A 304 -20.90 7.22 -23.23
C ASP A 304 -19.68 7.34 -24.14
N TYR A 305 -18.47 7.10 -23.61
CA TYR A 305 -17.24 7.08 -24.39
C TYR A 305 -16.61 5.69 -24.37
N ASP A 306 -16.36 5.11 -25.54
CA ASP A 306 -15.86 3.74 -25.69
C ASP A 306 -14.36 3.68 -26.04
N GLY A 307 -13.72 4.84 -26.26
CA GLY A 307 -12.29 4.94 -26.52
C GLY A 307 -11.43 4.81 -25.26
N ILE A 308 -10.12 4.98 -25.43
CA ILE A 308 -9.15 4.92 -24.34
C ILE A 308 -9.18 6.25 -23.57
N MET A 309 -9.10 6.15 -22.24
CA MET A 309 -9.12 7.28 -21.32
C MET A 309 -7.89 7.25 -20.41
N GLY A 310 -7.21 8.37 -20.27
CA GLY A 310 -6.15 8.55 -19.29
C GLY A 310 -6.71 9.11 -17.99
N VAL A 311 -6.66 8.34 -16.92
CA VAL A 311 -7.19 8.70 -15.59
C VAL A 311 -6.06 8.86 -14.57
N PRO A 312 -6.23 9.63 -13.49
CA PRO A 312 -5.23 9.75 -12.43
C PRO A 312 -4.87 8.40 -11.81
N ILE A 313 -3.63 8.22 -11.33
CA ILE A 313 -3.22 6.98 -10.64
C ILE A 313 -4.10 6.66 -9.42
N SER A 314 -4.73 7.66 -8.80
CA SER A 314 -5.68 7.47 -7.71
C SER A 314 -6.97 6.73 -8.12
N PHE A 315 -7.26 6.63 -9.42
CA PHE A 315 -8.36 5.81 -9.95
C PHE A 315 -8.24 4.35 -9.50
N ILE A 316 -7.01 3.85 -9.29
CA ILE A 316 -6.79 2.45 -8.93
C ILE A 316 -7.58 2.02 -7.68
N SER A 317 -7.82 2.92 -6.73
CA SER A 317 -8.64 2.64 -5.53
C SER A 317 -10.14 2.50 -5.82
N LYS A 318 -10.55 2.80 -7.04
CA LYS A 318 -11.93 2.73 -7.54
C LYS A 318 -12.06 1.79 -8.73
N TYR A 319 -10.98 1.11 -9.08
CA TYR A 319 -10.95 0.19 -10.20
C TYR A 319 -11.85 -1.01 -9.94
N CYS A 320 -12.81 -1.21 -10.82
CA CYS A 320 -13.69 -2.38 -10.86
C CYS A 320 -13.35 -3.19 -12.12
N PRO A 321 -12.81 -4.41 -11.97
CA PRO A 321 -12.37 -5.22 -13.10
C PRO A 321 -13.51 -5.69 -14.02
N GLU A 322 -14.74 -5.68 -13.52
CA GLU A 322 -15.93 -5.98 -14.33
C GLU A 322 -16.32 -4.80 -15.23
N GLN A 323 -16.00 -3.57 -14.80
CA GLN A 323 -16.39 -2.35 -15.52
C GLN A 323 -15.31 -1.82 -16.44
N PHE A 324 -14.04 -2.00 -16.10
CA PHE A 324 -12.91 -1.45 -16.85
C PHE A 324 -11.84 -2.49 -17.13
N GLU A 325 -11.07 -2.24 -18.18
CA GLU A 325 -9.77 -2.86 -18.41
C GLU A 325 -8.66 -1.82 -18.30
N ILE A 326 -7.51 -2.21 -17.78
CA ILE A 326 -6.30 -1.39 -17.73
C ILE A 326 -5.43 -1.78 -18.90
N LEU A 327 -5.12 -0.80 -19.78
CA LEU A 327 -4.34 -0.98 -21.00
C LEU A 327 -2.88 -0.58 -20.84
N GLY A 328 -2.58 0.29 -19.87
CA GLY A 328 -1.21 0.77 -19.66
C GLY A 328 -1.16 1.97 -18.72
N ILE A 329 0.00 2.59 -18.65
CA ILE A 329 0.24 3.82 -17.88
C ILE A 329 1.16 4.76 -18.66
N THR A 330 0.87 6.05 -18.63
CA THR A 330 1.71 7.08 -19.24
C THR A 330 2.87 7.45 -18.31
N ASP A 331 3.84 6.55 -18.13
CA ASP A 331 5.02 6.82 -17.32
C ASP A 331 6.29 6.28 -18.00
N ARG A 332 7.43 6.84 -17.61
CA ARG A 332 8.75 6.51 -18.12
C ARG A 332 9.04 5.01 -17.99
N GLY A 333 9.40 4.39 -19.10
CA GLY A 333 9.76 2.97 -19.15
C GLY A 333 8.59 2.00 -19.24
N ASN A 334 7.36 2.48 -19.25
CA ASN A 334 6.17 1.67 -19.46
C ASN A 334 5.81 1.65 -20.96
N GLN A 335 6.35 0.67 -21.67
CA GLN A 335 6.11 0.49 -23.12
C GLN A 335 4.96 -0.48 -23.33
N TYR A 336 3.73 0.00 -23.19
CA TYR A 336 2.53 -0.82 -23.41
C TYR A 336 2.00 -0.71 -24.86
N GLY A 337 2.80 -0.16 -25.78
CA GLY A 337 2.44 -0.10 -27.21
C GLY A 337 1.34 0.88 -27.61
N ILE A 338 0.90 1.75 -26.69
CA ILE A 338 -0.24 2.67 -26.91
C ILE A 338 0.24 4.08 -27.29
N LYS A 339 1.52 4.37 -27.16
CA LYS A 339 2.11 5.66 -27.49
C LYS A 339 2.18 5.83 -29.01
N THR A 340 1.67 6.95 -29.50
CA THR A 340 1.53 7.21 -30.95
C THR A 340 2.61 8.13 -31.50
N LYS A 341 3.29 8.93 -30.64
CA LYS A 341 4.28 9.90 -31.04
C LYS A 341 5.40 10.03 -30.01
N GLU A 342 6.64 10.13 -30.48
CA GLU A 342 7.81 10.57 -29.73
C GLU A 342 8.22 11.98 -30.18
N TYR A 343 8.59 12.83 -29.23
CA TYR A 343 9.10 14.17 -29.49
C TYR A 343 10.62 14.17 -29.52
N THR A 344 11.20 15.02 -30.35
CA THR A 344 12.63 15.28 -30.43
C THR A 344 12.97 16.72 -30.01
N SER A 345 14.23 17.03 -29.83
CA SER A 345 14.69 18.40 -29.58
C SER A 345 14.37 19.38 -30.72
N GLN A 346 14.04 18.89 -31.91
CA GLN A 346 13.60 19.70 -33.05
C GLN A 346 12.12 20.05 -32.95
N ASP A 347 11.30 19.21 -32.32
CA ASP A 347 9.86 19.47 -32.13
C ASP A 347 9.62 20.49 -31.02
N THR A 348 10.33 20.36 -29.90
CA THR A 348 10.15 21.22 -28.72
C THR A 348 11.29 21.05 -27.71
N PRO A 349 11.70 22.11 -26.98
CA PRO A 349 12.65 21.96 -25.88
C PRO A 349 12.13 21.11 -24.71
N LEU A 350 10.80 20.91 -24.62
CA LEU A 350 10.16 20.11 -23.57
C LEU A 350 10.10 18.60 -23.91
N TYR A 351 10.74 18.14 -24.99
CA TYR A 351 10.63 16.78 -25.50
C TYR A 351 10.87 15.69 -24.44
N GLY A 352 11.82 15.94 -23.53
CA GLY A 352 12.12 14.98 -22.47
C GLY A 352 10.96 14.71 -21.51
N ASP A 353 10.24 15.77 -21.11
CA ASP A 353 9.07 15.67 -20.24
C ASP A 353 7.84 15.14 -20.97
N LEU A 354 7.63 15.56 -22.24
CA LEU A 354 6.52 15.10 -23.07
C LEU A 354 6.66 13.62 -23.43
N ASN A 355 7.88 13.12 -23.61
CA ASN A 355 8.12 11.70 -23.83
C ASN A 355 7.95 10.87 -22.57
N ARG A 356 8.13 11.48 -21.42
CA ARG A 356 7.99 10.82 -20.13
C ARG A 356 6.53 10.63 -19.71
N ARG A 357 5.60 11.47 -20.22
CA ARG A 357 4.19 11.54 -19.83
C ARG A 357 3.29 11.70 -21.07
N ALA A 358 1.99 11.70 -20.87
CA ALA A 358 1.07 12.13 -21.89
C ALA A 358 1.17 13.64 -22.10
N ALA A 359 1.15 14.06 -23.36
CA ALA A 359 1.21 15.45 -23.81
C ALA A 359 -0.20 15.96 -24.12
N ILE A 360 -0.54 17.15 -23.63
CA ILE A 360 -1.79 17.86 -23.95
C ILE A 360 -1.47 19.22 -24.52
N LEU A 361 -2.34 19.71 -25.41
CA LEU A 361 -2.29 21.07 -25.92
C LEU A 361 -3.28 21.94 -25.11
N VAL A 362 -2.78 22.93 -24.40
CA VAL A 362 -3.59 23.89 -23.62
C VAL A 362 -3.18 25.30 -24.01
N ASP A 363 -4.14 26.09 -24.51
CA ASP A 363 -3.91 27.48 -24.98
C ASP A 363 -2.77 27.58 -26.01
N GLY A 364 -2.68 26.61 -26.92
CA GLY A 364 -1.65 26.55 -27.95
C GLY A 364 -0.25 26.13 -27.45
N GLN A 365 -0.14 25.73 -26.18
CA GLN A 365 1.12 25.27 -25.59
C GLN A 365 1.06 23.80 -25.24
N LEU A 366 2.11 23.06 -25.60
CA LEU A 366 2.31 21.70 -25.20
C LEU A 366 2.67 21.62 -23.70
N LYS A 367 1.95 20.78 -22.95
CA LYS A 367 2.18 20.52 -21.52
C LYS A 367 2.19 19.04 -21.25
N SER A 368 3.05 18.57 -20.35
CA SER A 368 3.01 17.18 -19.87
C SER A 368 1.99 17.04 -18.73
N THR A 369 1.28 15.91 -18.71
CA THR A 369 0.40 15.54 -17.59
C THR A 369 1.20 14.88 -16.47
N TYR A 370 0.55 14.64 -15.31
CA TYR A 370 1.02 13.61 -14.37
C TYR A 370 0.83 12.21 -14.99
N ALA A 371 1.44 11.18 -14.38
CA ALA A 371 1.20 9.81 -14.79
C ALA A 371 -0.31 9.50 -14.81
N ARG A 372 -0.76 8.86 -15.90
CA ARG A 372 -2.16 8.45 -16.10
C ARG A 372 -2.22 6.95 -16.34
N ILE A 373 -3.18 6.29 -15.72
CA ILE A 373 -3.56 4.93 -16.07
C ILE A 373 -4.43 5.02 -17.32
N LEU A 374 -4.10 4.26 -18.36
CA LEU A 374 -4.89 4.16 -19.56
C LEU A 374 -5.91 3.04 -19.40
N ILE A 375 -7.18 3.40 -19.47
CA ILE A 375 -8.30 2.50 -19.26
C ILE A 375 -9.26 2.53 -20.43
N ARG A 376 -10.04 1.46 -20.58
CA ARG A 376 -11.22 1.40 -21.45
C ARG A 376 -12.36 0.75 -20.69
N LYS A 377 -13.58 1.18 -20.94
CA LYS A 377 -14.77 0.50 -20.41
C LYS A 377 -14.91 -0.88 -21.06
N LYS A 378 -15.29 -1.87 -20.28
CA LYS A 378 -15.72 -3.15 -20.83
C LYS A 378 -17.14 -3.00 -21.39
N GLN A 379 -17.37 -3.55 -22.56
CA GLN A 379 -18.71 -3.66 -23.08
C GLN A 379 -19.49 -4.63 -22.20
N THR A 380 -20.62 -4.19 -21.65
CA THR A 380 -21.54 -5.07 -20.93
C THR A 380 -22.07 -6.07 -21.96
N GLN A 381 -21.78 -7.35 -21.76
CA GLN A 381 -22.41 -8.42 -22.53
C GLN A 381 -23.90 -8.49 -22.23
#